data_180487afd6a2efa38ccb5bb20369d8d3
#
_entry.id   180487afd6a2efa38ccb5bb20369d8d3
#
_cell.length_a   1.000
_cell.length_b   1.000
_cell.length_c   1.000
_cell.angle_alpha   90.00
_cell.angle_beta   90.00
_cell.angle_gamma   90.00
#
_symmetry.space_group_name_H-M   'P 1'
#
loop_
_entity.id
_entity.type
_entity.pdbx_description
1 polymer ?
#
loop_
_entity_poly.entity_id
_entity_poly.type
_entity_poly.pdbx_seq_one_letter_code
_entity_poly.pdbx_strand_id
1 'polypeptide(L)'
;MDKNLRREIILDAYQNPYHKMDAPDDSFIKFNTNNESCIDNLDIYFKIKDKIIEDVYFIGEACAISTSATSLLLKKVVGLSIKDAKNLLINYQNMISEKPYDKKLLEELNAYDEIYLQPNRKNCALLPGKALERLIKRLEDED
;
A
#
# COMPACT_ATOMS: atom_id res chain seq x y z
N MET A 1 -13.39 3.20 -13.50
CA MET A 1 -13.72 4.29 -12.54
C MET A 1 -13.72 5.63 -13.29
N ASP A 2 -14.66 6.50 -12.96
CA ASP A 2 -14.72 7.84 -13.54
C ASP A 2 -13.46 8.65 -13.23
N LYS A 3 -12.99 9.43 -14.20
CA LYS A 3 -11.75 10.23 -14.10
C LYS A 3 -11.80 11.20 -12.92
N ASN A 4 -12.94 11.87 -12.71
CA ASN A 4 -13.08 12.84 -11.62
C ASN A 4 -13.09 12.15 -10.27
N LEU A 5 -13.76 11.02 -10.16
CA LEU A 5 -13.78 10.23 -8.92
C LEU A 5 -12.39 9.70 -8.58
N ARG A 6 -11.67 9.19 -9.58
CA ARG A 6 -10.29 8.72 -9.41
C ARG A 6 -9.41 9.81 -8.82
N ARG A 7 -9.49 11.01 -9.40
CA ARG A 7 -8.71 12.16 -8.96
C ARG A 7 -9.06 12.56 -7.53
N GLU A 8 -10.35 12.57 -7.18
CA GLU A 8 -10.80 12.91 -5.83
C GLU A 8 -10.30 11.93 -4.78
N ILE A 9 -10.35 10.64 -5.09
CA ILE A 9 -9.86 9.58 -4.18
C ILE A 9 -8.36 9.76 -3.92
N ILE A 10 -7.58 9.96 -4.97
CA ILE A 10 -6.12 10.12 -4.84
C ILE A 10 -5.79 11.41 -4.08
N LEU A 11 -6.45 12.51 -4.41
CA LEU A 11 -6.20 13.79 -3.77
C LEU A 11 -6.55 13.74 -2.28
N ASP A 12 -7.70 13.17 -1.94
CA ASP A 12 -8.10 13.03 -0.54
C ASP A 12 -7.12 12.16 0.25
N ALA A 13 -6.71 11.03 -0.31
CA ALA A 13 -5.76 10.14 0.34
C ALA A 13 -4.38 10.78 0.51
N TYR A 14 -4.02 11.70 -0.37
CA TYR A 14 -2.78 12.47 -0.25
C TYR A 14 -2.89 13.57 0.81
N GLN A 15 -4.00 14.31 0.83
CA GLN A 15 -4.21 15.43 1.75
C GLN A 15 -4.56 14.98 3.17
N ASN A 16 -5.25 13.86 3.30
CA ASN A 16 -5.71 13.30 4.57
C ASN A 16 -5.24 11.85 4.70
N PRO A 17 -3.91 11.60 4.75
CA PRO A 17 -3.39 10.25 4.74
C PRO A 17 -3.70 9.48 6.01
N TYR A 18 -4.06 8.23 5.85
CA TYR A 18 -4.40 7.32 6.95
C TYR A 18 -3.14 6.96 7.74
N HIS A 19 -3.13 7.30 9.04
CA HIS A 19 -2.04 6.94 9.96
C HIS A 19 -0.64 7.36 9.49
N LYS A 20 -0.53 8.53 8.88
CA LYS A 20 0.80 9.07 8.51
C LYS A 20 1.45 9.73 9.71
N MET A 21 2.09 8.91 10.54
CA MET A 21 2.83 9.32 11.74
C MET A 21 3.71 8.17 12.20
N ASP A 22 4.64 8.44 13.13
CA ASP A 22 5.47 7.39 13.72
C ASP A 22 4.63 6.34 14.44
N ALA A 23 5.12 5.10 14.46
CA ALA A 23 4.50 4.05 15.25
C ALA A 23 4.54 4.42 16.75
N PRO A 24 3.46 4.12 17.49
CA PRO A 24 3.36 4.54 18.89
C PRO A 24 4.28 3.78 19.87
N ASP A 25 4.78 2.61 19.49
CA ASP A 25 5.66 1.80 20.35
C ASP A 25 6.50 0.82 19.54
N ASP A 26 7.29 0.00 20.24
CA ASP A 26 8.24 -0.93 19.63
C ASP A 26 7.62 -2.25 19.17
N SER A 27 6.30 -2.43 19.30
CA SER A 27 5.65 -3.67 18.90
C SER A 27 5.45 -3.80 17.39
N PHE A 28 5.77 -2.75 16.63
CA PHE A 28 5.59 -2.72 15.18
C PHE A 28 6.84 -3.21 14.45
N ILE A 29 6.60 -3.89 13.32
CA ILE A 29 7.66 -4.30 12.40
C ILE A 29 7.81 -3.19 11.37
N LYS A 30 9.04 -2.67 11.20
CA LYS A 30 9.33 -1.57 10.28
C LYS A 30 9.94 -2.08 8.99
N PHE A 31 9.45 -1.57 7.86
CA PHE A 31 10.06 -1.75 6.54
C PHE A 31 10.31 -0.40 5.91
N ASN A 32 11.54 -0.16 5.47
CA ASN A 32 11.90 1.07 4.74
C ASN A 32 11.77 0.81 3.25
N THR A 33 11.18 1.76 2.52
CA THR A 33 10.95 1.64 1.08
C THR A 33 12.01 2.36 0.25
N ASN A 34 13.12 2.77 0.85
CA ASN A 34 14.16 3.51 0.15
C ASN A 34 14.62 2.76 -1.10
N ASN A 35 14.55 3.45 -2.23
CA ASN A 35 14.89 2.92 -3.53
C ASN A 35 15.81 3.94 -4.20
N GLU A 36 16.99 3.51 -4.67
CA GLU A 36 17.99 4.38 -5.29
C GLU A 36 17.46 5.15 -6.50
N SER A 37 16.44 4.66 -7.17
CA SER A 37 15.87 5.28 -8.36
C SER A 37 14.77 6.27 -8.08
N CYS A 38 14.40 6.49 -6.81
CA CYS A 38 13.24 7.30 -6.42
C CYS A 38 13.56 8.13 -5.19
N ILE A 39 13.03 9.37 -5.16
CA ILE A 39 13.15 10.24 -3.97
C ILE A 39 12.22 9.80 -2.84
N ASP A 40 11.31 8.89 -3.13
CA ASP A 40 10.36 8.39 -2.15
C ASP A 40 11.06 7.55 -1.10
N ASN A 41 10.91 7.93 0.16
CA ASN A 41 11.53 7.25 1.29
C ASN A 41 10.54 7.20 2.43
N LEU A 42 9.85 6.06 2.56
CA LEU A 42 8.85 5.83 3.60
C LEU A 42 9.28 4.72 4.54
N ASP A 43 9.02 4.92 5.81
CA ASP A 43 9.05 3.87 6.81
C ASP A 43 7.62 3.42 7.03
N ILE A 44 7.36 2.13 6.81
CA ILE A 44 6.02 1.55 6.95
C ILE A 44 6.06 0.55 8.11
N TYR A 45 5.09 0.68 9.01
CA TYR A 45 5.04 -0.08 10.25
C TYR A 45 3.80 -0.96 10.29
N PHE A 46 3.98 -2.23 10.66
CA PHE A 46 2.88 -3.19 10.80
C PHE A 46 2.91 -3.82 12.19
N LYS A 47 1.75 -3.90 12.82
CA LYS A 47 1.58 -4.66 14.05
C LYS A 47 0.78 -5.92 13.73
N ILE A 48 1.35 -7.08 14.05
CA ILE A 48 0.74 -8.37 13.74
C ILE A 48 0.36 -9.07 15.04
N LYS A 49 -0.87 -9.58 15.07
CA LYS A 49 -1.35 -10.37 16.21
C LYS A 49 -2.22 -11.50 15.65
N ASP A 50 -1.90 -12.75 16.03
CA ASP A 50 -2.66 -13.94 15.62
C ASP A 50 -2.82 -14.02 14.08
N LYS A 51 -1.74 -13.69 13.34
CA LYS A 51 -1.71 -13.71 11.87
C LYS A 51 -2.68 -12.70 11.23
N ILE A 52 -3.06 -11.67 11.99
CA ILE A 52 -3.91 -10.56 11.50
C ILE A 52 -3.11 -9.28 11.60
N ILE A 53 -3.25 -8.41 10.59
CA ILE A 53 -2.66 -7.08 10.60
C ILE A 53 -3.53 -6.22 11.52
N GLU A 54 -3.06 -6.02 12.75
CA GLU A 54 -3.83 -5.33 13.79
C GLU A 54 -3.81 -3.81 13.60
N ASP A 55 -2.66 -3.26 13.19
CA ASP A 55 -2.51 -1.82 13.04
C ASP A 55 -1.36 -1.51 12.10
N VAL A 56 -1.38 -0.30 11.54
CA VAL A 56 -0.38 0.17 10.58
C VAL A 56 -0.11 1.66 10.78
N TYR A 57 1.12 2.07 10.46
CA TYR A 57 1.53 3.48 10.41
C TYR A 57 2.55 3.65 9.29
N PHE A 58 2.72 4.88 8.82
CA PHE A 58 3.82 5.18 7.91
C PHE A 58 4.25 6.63 8.08
N ILE A 59 5.52 6.90 7.80
CA ILE A 59 6.07 8.26 7.88
C ILE A 59 7.18 8.40 6.85
N GLY A 60 7.43 9.61 6.40
CA GLY A 60 8.50 9.92 5.47
C GLY A 60 8.05 10.84 4.35
N GLU A 61 8.94 11.01 3.37
CA GLU A 61 8.73 11.88 2.22
C GLU A 61 8.51 11.04 0.96
N ALA A 62 7.45 11.35 0.23
CA ALA A 62 7.10 10.65 -1.00
C ALA A 62 6.22 11.53 -1.89
N CYS A 63 6.17 11.19 -3.17
CA CYS A 63 5.30 11.89 -4.11
C CYS A 63 3.83 11.64 -3.78
N ALA A 64 2.94 12.39 -4.42
CA ALA A 64 1.49 12.28 -4.18
C ALA A 64 0.96 10.88 -4.47
N ILE A 65 1.45 10.22 -5.53
CA ILE A 65 1.01 8.87 -5.88
C ILE A 65 1.46 7.86 -4.83
N SER A 66 2.73 7.89 -4.42
CA SER A 66 3.24 6.97 -3.40
C SER A 66 2.54 7.17 -2.05
N THR A 67 2.35 8.42 -1.63
CA THR A 67 1.70 8.75 -0.36
C THR A 67 0.24 8.29 -0.36
N SER A 68 -0.52 8.63 -1.42
CA SER A 68 -1.93 8.26 -1.50
C SER A 68 -2.11 6.73 -1.61
N ALA A 69 -1.28 6.06 -2.40
CA ALA A 69 -1.35 4.62 -2.55
C ALA A 69 -1.01 3.92 -1.22
N THR A 70 -0.02 4.41 -0.49
CA THR A 70 0.32 3.87 0.82
C THR A 70 -0.84 4.02 1.79
N SER A 71 -1.44 5.22 1.85
CA SER A 71 -2.59 5.50 2.70
C SER A 71 -3.75 4.53 2.41
N LEU A 72 -4.12 4.40 1.15
CA LEU A 72 -5.26 3.56 0.75
C LEU A 72 -4.98 2.07 0.97
N LEU A 73 -3.78 1.59 0.63
CA LEU A 73 -3.43 0.19 0.80
C LEU A 73 -3.37 -0.19 2.28
N LEU A 74 -2.71 0.60 3.11
CA LEU A 74 -2.59 0.31 4.53
C LEU A 74 -3.95 0.33 5.22
N LYS A 75 -4.79 1.31 4.90
CA LYS A 75 -6.15 1.39 5.44
C LYS A 75 -6.95 0.14 5.10
N LYS A 76 -6.75 -0.42 3.92
CA LYS A 76 -7.49 -1.58 3.46
C LYS A 76 -7.02 -2.88 4.09
N VAL A 77 -5.73 -2.99 4.44
CA VAL A 77 -5.21 -4.25 5.01
C VAL A 77 -5.39 -4.38 6.51
N VAL A 78 -5.68 -3.28 7.22
CA VAL A 78 -5.94 -3.35 8.67
C VAL A 78 -7.16 -4.23 8.92
N GLY A 79 -6.99 -5.20 9.83
CA GLY A 79 -8.04 -6.16 10.17
C GLY A 79 -8.03 -7.40 9.31
N LEU A 80 -7.23 -7.45 8.25
CA LEU A 80 -7.15 -8.62 7.39
C LEU A 80 -6.14 -9.64 7.93
N SER A 81 -6.44 -10.92 7.72
CA SER A 81 -5.43 -11.95 7.92
C SER A 81 -4.30 -11.76 6.90
N ILE A 82 -3.14 -12.32 7.21
CA ILE A 82 -2.00 -12.29 6.28
C ILE A 82 -2.40 -12.93 4.94
N LYS A 83 -3.18 -14.00 4.97
CA LYS A 83 -3.67 -14.68 3.77
C LYS A 83 -4.54 -13.74 2.91
N ASP A 84 -5.48 -13.03 3.53
CA ASP A 84 -6.37 -12.12 2.81
C ASP A 84 -5.62 -10.87 2.33
N ALA A 85 -4.67 -10.39 3.11
CA ALA A 85 -3.82 -9.28 2.71
C ALA A 85 -2.98 -9.65 1.49
N LYS A 86 -2.47 -10.87 1.43
CA LYS A 86 -1.71 -11.39 0.29
C LYS A 86 -2.58 -11.42 -0.96
N ASN A 87 -3.81 -11.91 -0.84
CA ASN A 87 -4.74 -11.94 -1.97
C ASN A 87 -5.07 -10.54 -2.48
N LEU A 88 -5.31 -9.60 -1.56
CA LEU A 88 -5.56 -8.20 -1.91
C LEU A 88 -4.36 -7.61 -2.66
N LEU A 89 -3.15 -7.84 -2.15
CA LEU A 89 -1.92 -7.33 -2.74
C LEU A 89 -1.71 -7.87 -4.16
N ILE A 90 -1.91 -9.18 -4.35
CA ILE A 90 -1.76 -9.80 -5.67
C ILE A 90 -2.72 -9.17 -6.67
N ASN A 91 -3.98 -8.95 -6.28
CA ASN A 91 -4.96 -8.31 -7.17
C ASN A 91 -4.60 -6.85 -7.48
N TYR A 92 -4.09 -6.12 -6.49
CA TYR A 92 -3.62 -4.75 -6.69
C TYR A 92 -2.45 -4.71 -7.67
N GLN A 93 -1.46 -5.58 -7.48
CA GLN A 93 -0.30 -5.66 -8.38
C GLN A 93 -0.72 -6.09 -9.79
N ASN A 94 -1.66 -7.02 -9.90
CA ASN A 94 -2.18 -7.45 -11.21
C ASN A 94 -2.88 -6.31 -11.94
N MET A 95 -3.66 -5.50 -11.24
CA MET A 95 -4.31 -4.32 -11.82
C MET A 95 -3.27 -3.38 -12.43
N ILE A 96 -2.21 -3.10 -11.70
CA ILE A 96 -1.16 -2.17 -12.14
C ILE A 96 -0.33 -2.77 -13.29
N SER A 97 -0.22 -4.10 -13.34
CA SER A 97 0.55 -4.82 -14.36
C SER A 97 -0.28 -5.27 -15.56
N GLU A 98 -1.52 -4.77 -15.68
CA GLU A 98 -2.43 -5.07 -16.79
C GLU A 98 -2.82 -6.56 -16.86
N LYS A 99 -2.90 -7.22 -15.72
CA LYS A 99 -3.33 -8.62 -15.62
C LYS A 99 -4.75 -8.67 -15.05
N PRO A 100 -5.48 -9.78 -15.27
CA PRO A 100 -6.81 -9.92 -14.68
C PRO A 100 -6.78 -9.80 -13.15
N TYR A 101 -7.76 -9.11 -12.59
CA TYR A 101 -7.85 -8.87 -11.15
C TYR A 101 -9.31 -8.73 -10.72
N ASP A 102 -9.57 -8.90 -9.42
CA ASP A 102 -10.91 -8.74 -8.85
C ASP A 102 -11.15 -7.27 -8.49
N LYS A 103 -11.90 -6.58 -9.36
CA LYS A 103 -12.18 -5.16 -9.21
C LYS A 103 -12.96 -4.85 -7.93
N LYS A 104 -13.90 -5.71 -7.55
CA LYS A 104 -14.73 -5.49 -6.36
C LYS A 104 -13.90 -5.56 -5.08
N LEU A 105 -12.90 -6.42 -5.05
CA LEU A 105 -12.01 -6.57 -3.92
C LEU A 105 -11.23 -5.30 -3.63
N LEU A 106 -10.82 -4.58 -4.66
CA LEU A 106 -9.93 -3.43 -4.53
C LEU A 106 -10.62 -2.13 -4.11
N GLU A 107 -11.92 -1.99 -4.34
CA GLU A 107 -12.68 -0.78 -3.98
C GLU A 107 -11.96 0.52 -4.40
N GLU A 108 -11.56 1.38 -3.45
CA GLU A 108 -10.90 2.65 -3.74
C GLU A 108 -9.53 2.50 -4.39
N LEU A 109 -8.87 1.36 -4.22
CA LEU A 109 -7.59 1.08 -4.89
C LEU A 109 -7.72 1.07 -6.41
N ASN A 110 -8.94 0.92 -6.95
CA ASN A 110 -9.18 1.05 -8.38
C ASN A 110 -8.84 2.44 -8.93
N ALA A 111 -8.61 3.42 -8.05
CA ALA A 111 -8.17 4.75 -8.48
C ALA A 111 -6.85 4.68 -9.26
N TYR A 112 -6.08 3.61 -9.10
CA TYR A 112 -4.82 3.41 -9.82
C TYR A 112 -4.95 2.47 -11.02
N ASP A 113 -6.17 2.21 -11.48
CA ASP A 113 -6.45 1.24 -12.56
C ASP A 113 -5.89 1.62 -13.93
N GLU A 114 -5.54 2.88 -14.13
CA GLU A 114 -4.91 3.37 -15.38
C GLU A 114 -3.49 3.88 -15.15
N ILE A 115 -2.92 3.67 -13.97
CA ILE A 115 -1.57 4.18 -13.66
C ILE A 115 -0.50 3.53 -14.55
N TYR A 116 -0.78 2.35 -15.11
CA TYR A 116 0.14 1.68 -16.03
C TYR A 116 0.43 2.51 -17.29
N LEU A 117 -0.43 3.49 -17.61
CA LEU A 117 -0.23 4.40 -18.73
C LEU A 117 0.88 5.41 -18.46
N GLN A 118 1.33 5.52 -17.21
CA GLN A 118 2.37 6.44 -16.78
C GLN A 118 3.51 5.65 -16.12
N PRO A 119 4.50 5.19 -16.92
CA PRO A 119 5.56 4.30 -16.40
C PRO A 119 6.27 4.80 -15.14
N ASN A 120 6.53 6.11 -15.05
CA ASN A 120 7.20 6.67 -13.87
C ASN A 120 6.31 6.63 -12.62
N ARG A 121 5.00 6.76 -12.81
CA ARG A 121 4.02 6.74 -11.71
C ARG A 121 3.68 5.31 -11.27
N LYS A 122 3.82 4.37 -12.17
CA LYS A 122 3.57 2.95 -11.91
C LYS A 122 4.40 2.46 -10.71
N ASN A 123 5.68 2.78 -10.69
CA ASN A 123 6.57 2.39 -9.59
C ASN A 123 6.16 3.06 -8.28
N CYS A 124 5.68 4.30 -8.33
CA CYS A 124 5.17 5.01 -7.15
C CYS A 124 3.95 4.30 -6.56
N ALA A 125 3.03 3.85 -7.42
CA ALA A 125 1.83 3.14 -6.96
C ALA A 125 2.16 1.75 -6.39
N LEU A 126 3.23 1.11 -6.87
CA LEU A 126 3.67 -0.21 -6.39
C LEU A 126 4.47 -0.14 -5.09
N LEU A 127 4.95 1.03 -4.70
CA LEU A 127 5.86 1.19 -3.57
C LEU A 127 5.35 0.59 -2.26
N PRO A 128 4.12 0.91 -1.79
CA PRO A 128 3.64 0.36 -0.52
C PRO A 128 3.44 -1.15 -0.57
N GLY A 129 3.12 -1.68 -1.74
CA GLY A 129 2.96 -3.13 -1.93
C GLY A 129 4.24 -3.90 -1.71
N LYS A 130 5.39 -3.30 -1.99
CA LYS A 130 6.69 -3.94 -1.76
C LYS A 130 6.95 -4.15 -0.28
N ALA A 131 6.56 -3.21 0.57
CA ALA A 131 6.68 -3.35 2.02
C ALA A 131 5.77 -4.46 2.53
N LEU A 132 4.53 -4.49 2.08
CA LEU A 132 3.57 -5.53 2.45
C LEU A 132 4.04 -6.92 1.96
N GLU A 133 4.60 -6.99 0.77
CA GLU A 133 5.16 -8.22 0.22
C GLU A 133 6.30 -8.76 1.09
N ARG A 134 7.19 -7.87 1.54
CA ARG A 134 8.29 -8.23 2.43
C ARG A 134 7.78 -8.72 3.79
N LEU A 135 6.73 -8.09 4.32
CA LEU A 135 6.09 -8.54 5.56
C LEU A 135 5.53 -9.94 5.41
N ILE A 136 4.77 -10.17 4.36
CA ILE A 136 4.13 -11.48 4.09
C ILE A 136 5.19 -12.57 3.97
N LYS A 137 6.23 -12.30 3.20
CA LYS A 137 7.33 -13.26 2.99
C LYS A 137 8.02 -13.60 4.33
N ARG A 138 8.30 -12.58 5.14
CA ARG A 138 8.93 -12.78 6.45
C ARG A 138 8.08 -13.66 7.35
N LEU A 139 6.77 -13.44 7.38
CA LEU A 139 5.86 -14.23 8.22
C LEU A 139 5.68 -15.66 7.70
N GLU A 140 5.69 -15.85 6.38
CA GLU A 140 5.64 -17.19 5.79
C GLU A 140 6.92 -17.97 6.10
N ASP A 141 8.08 -17.33 6.11
CA ASP A 141 9.36 -17.95 6.42
C ASP A 141 9.50 -18.33 7.91
N GLU A 142 8.72 -17.69 8.80
CA GLU A 142 8.71 -17.98 10.23
C GLU A 142 7.83 -19.20 10.60
N ASP A 143 6.98 -19.64 9.67
CA ASP A 143 6.06 -20.77 9.91
C ASP A 143 6.74 -22.14 9.69
#